data_884a8a46de6badd2e390abfbaea9837c
#
_entry.id   884a8a46de6badd2e390abfbaea9837c
#
_cell.length_a   1.000
_cell.length_b   1.000
_cell.length_c   1.000
_cell.angle_alpha   90.00
_cell.angle_beta   90.00
_cell.angle_gamma   90.00
#
_symmetry.space_group_name_H-M   'P 1'
#
loop_
_entity.id
_entity.type
_entity.pdbx_description
1 polymer ?
#
loop_
_entity_poly.entity_id
_entity_poly.type
_entity_poly.pdbx_seq_one_letter_code
_entity_poly.pdbx_strand_id
1 'polypeptide(L)'
;VETGQWASDGLPSDELSVQNGILTTRASRFALCIDPQMQAVNWIKRREGKDLEGKVKTFNDADFLKQLELAVQYGLPFLFENLDEYIDPVIDPVLEKNIMVNETTGAKTIKLGDKEVDWDDNFQMYLCTKLPNPHYGPDVSGKTMIINYSVTQQGLQEQLLNVTVSHERPDLEEQRERLVKEMSDSKSLLKQLEDTLLRELSQATGEILDNAALIETLENTKKKAVEIAENLKEAQVTAKEIDTTRVKYVPVAKRGSILFFVMSSLSVINTMYENSLFMYLEVFNLTLATSKKDSNLENRLRNVVEALTYDVYNFTCLGLFERHKLMLSFQMTIKIQEGEGRLNREQLDFFLKGNLSLEKCKAPSPADFISDAGWHD
;
A
#
# COMPACT_ATOMS: atom_id res chain seq x y z
N VAL A 1 13.09 3.44 -11.81
CA VAL A 1 12.59 2.35 -12.69
C VAL A 1 11.88 1.31 -11.82
N GLU A 2 12.52 0.70 -10.82
CA GLU A 2 11.92 -0.34 -9.96
C GLU A 2 10.63 0.12 -9.26
N THR A 3 10.60 1.33 -8.71
CA THR A 3 9.40 1.88 -8.03
C THR A 3 8.21 2.07 -8.96
N GLY A 4 8.46 2.37 -10.24
CA GLY A 4 7.41 2.43 -11.26
C GLY A 4 6.82 1.05 -11.55
N GLN A 5 7.65 0.00 -11.56
CA GLN A 5 7.21 -1.37 -11.73
C GLN A 5 6.35 -1.82 -10.54
N TRP A 6 6.74 -1.48 -9.31
CA TRP A 6 5.95 -1.82 -8.11
C TRP A 6 4.54 -1.23 -8.13
N ALA A 7 4.40 -0.02 -8.68
CA ALA A 7 3.08 0.59 -8.87
C ALA A 7 2.22 -0.21 -9.87
N SER A 8 2.82 -0.69 -10.96
CA SER A 8 2.14 -1.60 -11.92
C SER A 8 1.78 -2.94 -11.27
N ASP A 9 2.60 -3.44 -10.35
CA ASP A 9 2.36 -4.67 -9.60
C ASP A 9 1.32 -4.50 -8.47
N GLY A 10 0.81 -3.27 -8.27
CA GLY A 10 -0.28 -2.95 -7.35
C GLY A 10 0.14 -2.43 -5.99
N LEU A 11 1.41 -2.03 -5.81
CA LEU A 11 1.83 -1.30 -4.61
C LEU A 11 1.44 0.18 -4.77
N PRO A 12 0.79 0.80 -3.77
CA PRO A 12 0.49 2.24 -3.80
C PRO A 12 1.75 3.09 -3.98
N SER A 13 1.60 4.23 -4.66
CA SER A 13 2.72 5.11 -4.96
C SER A 13 3.02 6.13 -3.86
N ASP A 14 2.36 6.02 -2.70
CA ASP A 14 2.64 6.85 -1.54
C ASP A 14 4.04 6.57 -0.96
N GLU A 15 4.63 7.57 -0.34
CA GLU A 15 6.01 7.51 0.14
C GLU A 15 6.26 6.34 1.10
N LEU A 16 5.31 6.07 2.01
CA LEU A 16 5.42 4.97 2.96
C LEU A 16 5.39 3.60 2.28
N SER A 17 4.50 3.41 1.30
CA SER A 17 4.43 2.16 0.53
C SER A 17 5.71 1.92 -0.27
N VAL A 18 6.29 2.98 -0.86
CA VAL A 18 7.59 2.88 -1.56
C VAL A 18 8.72 2.54 -0.58
N GLN A 19 8.78 3.18 0.59
CA GLN A 19 9.75 2.85 1.63
C GLN A 19 9.61 1.41 2.10
N ASN A 20 8.39 0.94 2.34
CA ASN A 20 8.10 -0.44 2.70
C ASN A 20 8.55 -1.42 1.61
N GLY A 21 8.31 -1.09 0.34
CA GLY A 21 8.78 -1.87 -0.80
C GLY A 21 10.32 -1.98 -0.85
N ILE A 22 11.04 -0.89 -0.58
CA ILE A 22 12.50 -0.89 -0.48
C ILE A 22 12.96 -1.80 0.66
N LEU A 23 12.37 -1.68 1.85
CA LEU A 23 12.72 -2.52 2.99
C LEU A 23 12.45 -4.00 2.70
N THR A 24 11.30 -4.34 2.09
CA THR A 24 10.95 -5.72 1.74
C THR A 24 11.93 -6.35 0.76
N THR A 25 12.47 -5.56 -0.18
CA THR A 25 13.30 -6.07 -1.27
C THR A 25 14.81 -5.96 -1.01
N ARG A 26 15.25 -5.04 -0.15
CA ARG A 26 16.66 -4.69 0.03
C ARG A 26 17.19 -4.90 1.44
N ALA A 27 16.33 -5.23 2.41
CA ALA A 27 16.79 -5.48 3.76
C ALA A 27 17.67 -6.74 3.83
N SER A 28 18.63 -6.74 4.76
CA SER A 28 19.50 -7.88 5.03
C SER A 28 18.76 -9.05 5.71
N ARG A 29 17.68 -8.75 6.44
CA ARG A 29 16.81 -9.71 7.10
C ARG A 29 15.58 -9.97 6.26
N PHE A 30 14.97 -11.15 6.41
CA PHE A 30 13.71 -11.46 5.76
C PHE A 30 12.57 -10.58 6.27
N ALA A 31 11.70 -10.15 5.36
CA ALA A 31 10.61 -9.24 5.66
C ALA A 31 9.46 -9.99 6.37
N LEU A 32 9.01 -9.44 7.51
CA LEU A 32 7.78 -9.83 8.20
C LEU A 32 6.77 -8.70 8.03
N CYS A 33 5.82 -8.87 7.13
CA CYS A 33 4.84 -7.87 6.75
C CYS A 33 3.60 -7.98 7.63
N ILE A 34 3.25 -6.90 8.33
CA ILE A 34 1.95 -6.73 9.00
C ILE A 34 0.98 -6.20 7.95
N ASP A 35 0.12 -7.06 7.44
CA ASP A 35 -0.70 -6.77 6.26
C ASP A 35 -2.17 -7.21 6.44
N PRO A 36 -2.94 -6.53 7.28
CA PRO A 36 -4.33 -6.88 7.54
C PRO A 36 -5.23 -6.75 6.31
N GLN A 37 -4.86 -5.92 5.32
CA GLN A 37 -5.61 -5.69 4.10
C GLN A 37 -5.11 -6.47 2.88
N MET A 38 -4.09 -7.33 3.05
CA MET A 38 -3.48 -8.15 1.98
C MET A 38 -2.84 -7.33 0.84
N GLN A 39 -2.40 -6.13 1.11
CA GLN A 39 -1.75 -5.25 0.14
C GLN A 39 -0.37 -5.77 -0.24
N ALA A 40 0.48 -6.07 0.75
CA ALA A 40 1.82 -6.61 0.55
C ALA A 40 1.76 -8.00 -0.10
N VAL A 41 0.87 -8.88 0.39
CA VAL A 41 0.68 -10.23 -0.15
C VAL A 41 0.36 -10.19 -1.64
N ASN A 42 -0.61 -9.36 -2.05
CA ASN A 42 -1.01 -9.25 -3.44
C ASN A 42 0.10 -8.66 -4.31
N TRP A 43 0.83 -7.67 -3.80
CA TRP A 43 1.97 -7.09 -4.48
C TRP A 43 3.12 -8.09 -4.66
N ILE A 44 3.50 -8.82 -3.61
CA ILE A 44 4.56 -9.84 -3.66
C ILE A 44 4.19 -10.94 -4.67
N LYS A 45 2.94 -11.41 -4.65
CA LYS A 45 2.46 -12.42 -5.62
C LYS A 45 2.55 -11.96 -7.06
N ARG A 46 2.22 -10.70 -7.36
CA ARG A 46 2.31 -10.16 -8.71
C ARG A 46 3.75 -9.94 -9.14
N ARG A 47 4.58 -9.46 -8.23
CA ARG A 47 5.99 -9.19 -8.49
C ARG A 47 6.79 -10.46 -8.77
N GLU A 48 6.66 -11.47 -7.92
CA GLU A 48 7.40 -12.74 -8.07
C GLU A 48 6.75 -13.66 -9.12
N GLY A 49 5.47 -13.45 -9.41
CA GLY A 49 4.76 -14.09 -10.50
C GLY A 49 4.86 -15.64 -10.48
N LYS A 50 5.38 -16.20 -11.56
CA LYS A 50 5.48 -17.66 -11.73
C LYS A 50 6.48 -18.32 -10.79
N ASP A 51 7.50 -17.60 -10.33
CA ASP A 51 8.55 -18.16 -9.46
C ASP A 51 8.01 -18.49 -8.06
N LEU A 52 6.90 -17.85 -7.66
CA LEU A 52 6.20 -18.11 -6.41
C LEU A 52 5.11 -19.19 -6.51
N GLU A 53 4.82 -19.70 -7.70
CA GLU A 53 3.76 -20.70 -7.92
C GLU A 53 4.03 -21.99 -7.11
N GLY A 54 3.05 -22.42 -6.30
CA GLY A 54 3.16 -23.56 -5.39
C GLY A 54 3.99 -23.33 -4.12
N LYS A 55 4.58 -22.14 -3.91
CA LYS A 55 5.43 -21.80 -2.77
C LYS A 55 4.80 -20.79 -1.82
N VAL A 56 3.50 -20.55 -1.97
CA VAL A 56 2.68 -19.81 -1.02
C VAL A 56 2.08 -20.82 -0.04
N LYS A 57 2.48 -20.75 1.22
CA LYS A 57 2.13 -21.74 2.25
C LYS A 57 1.78 -21.08 3.59
N THR A 58 1.08 -21.85 4.40
CA THR A 58 0.86 -21.55 5.82
C THR A 58 1.58 -22.58 6.68
N PHE A 59 1.81 -22.31 7.96
CA PHE A 59 2.38 -23.32 8.87
C PHE A 59 1.48 -24.55 9.08
N ASN A 60 0.20 -24.44 8.73
CA ASN A 60 -0.75 -25.55 8.84
C ASN A 60 -0.68 -26.51 7.63
N ASP A 61 0.02 -26.14 6.56
CA ASP A 61 0.15 -26.99 5.37
C ASP A 61 1.15 -28.12 5.65
N ALA A 62 0.74 -29.36 5.45
CA ALA A 62 1.56 -30.55 5.76
C ALA A 62 2.86 -30.64 4.93
N ASP A 63 2.90 -29.97 3.78
CA ASP A 63 4.01 -30.00 2.83
C ASP A 63 4.89 -28.74 2.85
N PHE A 64 4.63 -27.78 3.76
CA PHE A 64 5.34 -26.49 3.75
C PHE A 64 6.86 -26.67 3.88
N LEU A 65 7.30 -27.58 4.76
CA LEU A 65 8.72 -27.81 5.02
C LEU A 65 9.44 -28.36 3.77
N LYS A 66 8.80 -29.29 3.05
CA LYS A 66 9.34 -29.85 1.80
C LYS A 66 9.44 -28.80 0.69
N GLN A 67 8.42 -27.91 0.59
CA GLN A 67 8.44 -26.85 -0.39
C GLN A 67 9.46 -25.77 -0.03
N LEU A 68 9.66 -25.51 1.25
CA LEU A 68 10.70 -24.60 1.74
C LEU A 68 12.10 -25.16 1.46
N GLU A 69 12.34 -26.47 1.72
CA GLU A 69 13.60 -27.15 1.35
C GLU A 69 13.95 -26.93 -0.12
N LEU A 70 12.98 -27.15 -1.02
CA LEU A 70 13.17 -26.95 -2.46
C LEU A 70 13.43 -25.49 -2.82
N ALA A 71 12.69 -24.55 -2.19
CA ALA A 71 12.88 -23.13 -2.45
C ALA A 71 14.29 -22.65 -2.04
N VAL A 72 14.79 -23.09 -0.88
CA VAL A 72 16.13 -22.80 -0.39
C VAL A 72 17.19 -23.36 -1.33
N GLN A 73 17.01 -24.62 -1.78
CA GLN A 73 17.97 -25.30 -2.64
C GLN A 73 18.08 -24.66 -4.03
N TYR A 74 16.97 -24.19 -4.60
CA TYR A 74 16.95 -23.62 -5.95
C TYR A 74 16.94 -22.08 -5.98
N GLY A 75 17.08 -21.41 -4.84
CA GLY A 75 17.12 -19.96 -4.78
C GLY A 75 15.79 -19.28 -5.18
N LEU A 76 14.66 -19.94 -4.92
CA LEU A 76 13.35 -19.46 -5.34
C LEU A 76 12.65 -18.69 -4.22
N PRO A 77 11.78 -17.71 -4.54
CA PRO A 77 11.02 -16.99 -3.53
C PRO A 77 10.02 -17.90 -2.82
N PHE A 78 9.82 -17.66 -1.53
CA PHE A 78 8.86 -18.39 -0.70
C PHE A 78 8.03 -17.42 0.15
N LEU A 79 6.73 -17.60 0.19
CA LEU A 79 5.80 -16.75 0.92
C LEU A 79 5.02 -17.55 1.96
N PHE A 80 5.18 -17.19 3.23
CA PHE A 80 4.30 -17.62 4.29
C PHE A 80 3.15 -16.64 4.47
N GLU A 81 1.92 -17.13 4.34
CA GLU A 81 0.70 -16.35 4.56
C GLU A 81 0.04 -16.70 5.89
N ASN A 82 -0.77 -15.77 6.38
CA ASN A 82 -1.61 -15.95 7.56
C ASN A 82 -0.81 -16.41 8.80
N LEU A 83 0.32 -15.75 9.04
CA LEU A 83 1.12 -16.00 10.23
C LEU A 83 0.38 -15.52 11.48
N ASP A 84 0.39 -16.35 12.50
CA ASP A 84 0.02 -15.97 13.86
C ASP A 84 1.19 -15.29 14.60
N GLU A 85 0.99 -14.91 15.85
CA GLU A 85 2.07 -14.37 16.69
C GLU A 85 3.17 -15.39 16.99
N TYR A 86 2.84 -16.68 16.93
CA TYR A 86 3.79 -17.77 17.08
C TYR A 86 4.35 -18.21 15.74
N ILE A 87 5.66 -18.13 15.59
CA ILE A 87 6.40 -18.63 14.43
C ILE A 87 7.06 -19.94 14.82
N ASP A 88 6.90 -20.99 14.00
CA ASP A 88 7.49 -22.28 14.25
C ASP A 88 9.02 -22.21 14.26
N PRO A 89 9.70 -22.62 15.34
CA PRO A 89 11.16 -22.59 15.44
C PRO A 89 11.90 -23.42 14.38
N VAL A 90 11.22 -24.28 13.66
CA VAL A 90 11.81 -25.08 12.56
C VAL A 90 12.42 -24.18 11.48
N ILE A 91 11.87 -22.98 11.24
CA ILE A 91 12.41 -22.03 10.26
C ILE A 91 13.47 -21.08 10.82
N ASP A 92 13.75 -21.11 12.12
CA ASP A 92 14.72 -20.23 12.78
C ASP A 92 16.11 -20.25 12.11
N PRO A 93 16.70 -21.41 11.74
CA PRO A 93 17.97 -21.44 11.06
C PRO A 93 17.97 -20.65 9.75
N VAL A 94 16.83 -20.66 9.02
CA VAL A 94 16.65 -19.90 7.79
C VAL A 94 16.54 -18.41 8.08
N LEU A 95 15.75 -18.02 9.09
CA LEU A 95 15.59 -16.62 9.50
C LEU A 95 16.91 -16.00 9.95
N GLU A 96 17.71 -16.74 10.70
CA GLU A 96 19.02 -16.31 11.20
C GLU A 96 20.12 -16.41 10.14
N LYS A 97 19.84 -17.03 8.99
CA LYS A 97 20.82 -17.33 7.94
C LYS A 97 22.03 -18.09 8.50
N ASN A 98 21.78 -19.12 9.32
CA ASN A 98 22.80 -19.98 9.91
C ASN A 98 23.40 -20.92 8.85
N ILE A 99 24.16 -20.31 7.92
CA ILE A 99 24.74 -21.00 6.77
C ILE A 99 26.08 -21.62 7.21
N MET A 100 26.19 -22.93 7.05
CA MET A 100 27.43 -23.67 7.21
C MET A 100 28.15 -23.70 5.87
N VAL A 101 29.40 -23.27 5.84
CA VAL A 101 30.26 -23.30 4.66
C VAL A 101 31.26 -24.44 4.81
N ASN A 102 31.25 -25.38 3.87
CA ASN A 102 32.23 -26.44 3.83
C ASN A 102 33.58 -25.87 3.34
N GLU A 103 34.58 -25.87 4.20
CA GLU A 103 35.91 -25.29 3.92
C GLU A 103 36.60 -25.94 2.71
N THR A 104 36.27 -27.22 2.40
CA THR A 104 36.94 -27.97 1.35
C THR A 104 36.28 -27.79 -0.03
N THR A 105 34.93 -27.69 -0.06
CA THR A 105 34.17 -27.61 -1.31
C THR A 105 33.60 -26.22 -1.60
N GLY A 106 33.58 -25.33 -0.59
CA GLY A 106 32.91 -24.02 -0.67
C GLY A 106 31.37 -24.13 -0.72
N ALA A 107 30.82 -25.32 -0.58
CA ALA A 107 29.39 -25.53 -0.59
C ALA A 107 28.75 -24.92 0.67
N LYS A 108 27.65 -24.20 0.46
CA LYS A 108 26.86 -23.58 1.53
C LYS A 108 25.69 -24.49 1.84
N THR A 109 25.53 -24.88 3.08
CA THR A 109 24.39 -25.70 3.54
C THR A 109 23.72 -25.07 4.74
N ILE A 110 22.46 -25.37 4.94
CA ILE A 110 21.67 -24.95 6.09
C ILE A 110 20.92 -26.13 6.67
N LYS A 111 20.83 -26.19 8.00
CA LYS A 111 20.07 -27.23 8.67
C LYS A 111 18.60 -26.81 8.77
N LEU A 112 17.69 -27.60 8.16
CA LEU A 112 16.25 -27.39 8.20
C LEU A 112 15.58 -28.63 8.81
N GLY A 113 15.08 -28.50 10.04
CA GLY A 113 14.64 -29.65 10.82
C GLY A 113 15.77 -30.66 11.04
N ASP A 114 15.59 -31.90 10.55
CA ASP A 114 16.59 -32.98 10.67
C ASP A 114 17.49 -33.13 9.46
N LYS A 115 17.32 -32.30 8.41
CA LYS A 115 18.05 -32.39 7.15
C LYS A 115 19.00 -31.21 6.93
N GLU A 116 20.10 -31.49 6.23
CA GLU A 116 20.95 -30.47 5.64
C GLU A 116 20.53 -30.22 4.19
N VAL A 117 20.31 -28.95 3.86
CA VAL A 117 19.86 -28.50 2.52
C VAL A 117 20.88 -27.53 1.96
N ASP A 118 21.18 -27.64 0.68
CA ASP A 118 22.05 -26.70 -0.01
C ASP A 118 21.41 -25.29 0.01
N TRP A 119 22.25 -24.28 0.21
CA TRP A 119 21.80 -22.88 0.28
C TRP A 119 22.17 -22.15 -1.01
N ASP A 120 21.17 -21.53 -1.64
CA ASP A 120 21.35 -20.60 -2.75
C ASP A 120 21.17 -19.15 -2.26
N ASP A 121 22.11 -18.26 -2.62
CA ASP A 121 22.11 -16.86 -2.18
C ASP A 121 20.98 -16.02 -2.79
N ASN A 122 20.31 -16.51 -3.84
CA ASN A 122 19.14 -15.84 -4.44
C ASN A 122 17.84 -16.11 -3.68
N PHE A 123 17.86 -17.01 -2.71
CA PHE A 123 16.67 -17.34 -1.93
C PHE A 123 16.11 -16.13 -1.21
N GLN A 124 14.81 -15.89 -1.37
CA GLN A 124 14.06 -14.84 -0.70
C GLN A 124 12.86 -15.45 0.03
N MET A 125 12.64 -15.00 1.25
CA MET A 125 11.50 -15.43 2.06
C MET A 125 10.70 -14.22 2.53
N TYR A 126 9.41 -14.30 2.35
CA TYR A 126 8.43 -13.31 2.79
C TYR A 126 7.52 -13.93 3.83
N LEU A 127 7.31 -13.22 4.90
CA LEU A 127 6.43 -13.59 6.01
C LEU A 127 5.30 -12.55 6.07
N CYS A 128 4.04 -12.98 6.04
CA CYS A 128 2.91 -12.06 6.06
C CYS A 128 1.87 -12.50 7.10
N THR A 129 1.50 -11.57 7.97
CA THR A 129 0.44 -11.73 8.95
C THR A 129 -0.77 -10.86 8.60
N LYS A 130 -1.97 -11.36 8.89
CA LYS A 130 -3.22 -10.58 8.78
C LYS A 130 -3.58 -9.88 10.08
N LEU A 131 -2.87 -10.17 11.16
CA LEU A 131 -3.14 -9.53 12.45
C LEU A 131 -2.86 -8.03 12.35
N PRO A 132 -3.80 -7.16 12.78
CA PRO A 132 -3.62 -5.71 12.65
C PRO A 132 -2.59 -5.15 13.63
N ASN A 133 -2.41 -5.79 14.79
CA ASN A 133 -1.45 -5.36 15.80
C ASN A 133 -0.85 -6.58 16.52
N PRO A 134 -0.02 -7.39 15.83
CA PRO A 134 0.59 -8.56 16.44
C PRO A 134 1.69 -8.16 17.43
N HIS A 135 1.83 -8.93 18.50
CA HIS A 135 2.84 -8.75 19.54
C HIS A 135 3.94 -9.81 19.41
N TYR A 136 4.90 -9.54 18.52
CA TYR A 136 6.06 -10.41 18.35
C TYR A 136 7.09 -10.21 19.46
N GLY A 137 7.62 -11.31 19.99
CA GLY A 137 8.69 -11.29 20.97
C GLY A 137 10.01 -10.72 20.40
N PRO A 138 10.96 -10.37 21.28
CA PRO A 138 12.26 -9.86 20.86
C PRO A 138 13.09 -10.86 20.04
N ASP A 139 12.84 -12.16 20.19
CA ASP A 139 13.41 -13.25 19.40
C ASP A 139 13.02 -13.14 17.91
N VAL A 140 11.76 -12.99 17.59
CA VAL A 140 11.27 -12.80 16.21
C VAL A 140 11.72 -11.45 15.67
N SER A 141 11.59 -10.38 16.44
CA SER A 141 11.97 -9.02 16.05
C SER A 141 13.47 -8.89 15.77
N GLY A 142 14.30 -9.72 16.42
CA GLY A 142 15.74 -9.78 16.18
C GLY A 142 16.12 -10.47 14.87
N LYS A 143 15.35 -11.48 14.45
CA LYS A 143 15.61 -12.33 13.29
C LYS A 143 15.01 -11.79 12.00
N THR A 144 13.91 -11.03 12.08
CA THR A 144 13.14 -10.54 10.94
C THR A 144 13.18 -9.02 10.82
N MET A 145 12.80 -8.49 9.66
CA MET A 145 12.51 -7.08 9.46
C MET A 145 10.99 -6.89 9.48
N ILE A 146 10.47 -6.36 10.59
CA ILE A 146 9.03 -6.11 10.72
C ILE A 146 8.68 -4.85 9.94
N ILE A 147 7.74 -4.96 9.01
CA ILE A 147 7.31 -3.89 8.12
C ILE A 147 5.79 -3.76 8.21
N ASN A 148 5.31 -2.57 8.51
CA ASN A 148 3.88 -2.31 8.61
C ASN A 148 3.31 -1.88 7.24
N TYR A 149 2.51 -2.75 6.63
CA TYR A 149 1.79 -2.52 5.40
C TYR A 149 0.32 -2.12 5.62
N SER A 150 -0.05 -1.73 6.83
CA SER A 150 -1.40 -1.20 7.06
C SER A 150 -1.65 -0.01 6.14
N VAL A 151 -2.82 0.00 5.52
CA VAL A 151 -3.20 1.04 4.55
C VAL A 151 -3.22 2.41 5.23
N THR A 152 -2.54 3.38 4.64
CA THR A 152 -2.58 4.78 5.06
C THR A 152 -3.80 5.49 4.48
N GLN A 153 -4.23 6.58 5.11
CA GLN A 153 -5.36 7.37 4.58
C GLN A 153 -5.06 7.92 3.18
N GLN A 154 -3.82 8.34 2.93
CA GLN A 154 -3.39 8.83 1.61
C GLN A 154 -3.34 7.70 0.57
N GLY A 155 -2.74 6.55 0.92
CA GLY A 155 -2.67 5.40 0.03
C GLY A 155 -4.06 4.88 -0.35
N LEU A 156 -4.98 4.80 0.61
CA LEU A 156 -6.36 4.44 0.32
C LEU A 156 -7.07 5.48 -0.54
N GLN A 157 -6.83 6.77 -0.28
CA GLN A 157 -7.40 7.83 -1.12
C GLN A 157 -6.94 7.70 -2.58
N GLU A 158 -5.69 7.37 -2.84
CA GLU A 158 -5.20 7.14 -4.21
C GLU A 158 -5.83 5.89 -4.84
N GLN A 159 -5.96 4.80 -4.09
CA GLN A 159 -6.63 3.59 -4.57
C GLN A 159 -8.10 3.87 -4.94
N LEU A 160 -8.83 4.55 -4.06
CA LEU A 160 -10.23 4.92 -4.30
C LEU A 160 -10.36 5.94 -5.45
N LEU A 161 -9.37 6.82 -5.64
CA LEU A 161 -9.32 7.71 -6.78
C LEU A 161 -9.19 6.94 -8.09
N ASN A 162 -8.28 5.95 -8.14
CA ASN A 162 -8.14 5.08 -9.31
C ASN A 162 -9.45 4.36 -9.62
N VAL A 163 -10.09 3.75 -8.60
CA VAL A 163 -11.38 3.06 -8.75
C VAL A 163 -12.46 4.01 -9.27
N THR A 164 -12.54 5.23 -8.70
CA THR A 164 -13.54 6.23 -9.11
C THR A 164 -13.33 6.67 -10.55
N VAL A 165 -12.08 6.95 -10.94
CA VAL A 165 -11.76 7.39 -12.31
C VAL A 165 -11.97 6.25 -13.31
N SER A 166 -11.56 5.02 -12.97
CA SER A 166 -11.81 3.84 -13.83
C SER A 166 -13.30 3.61 -14.08
N HIS A 167 -14.16 3.90 -13.10
CA HIS A 167 -15.61 3.78 -13.25
C HIS A 167 -16.23 4.92 -14.05
N GLU A 168 -15.84 6.17 -13.78
CA GLU A 168 -16.43 7.38 -14.39
C GLU A 168 -15.82 7.70 -15.77
N ARG A 169 -14.52 7.46 -15.94
CA ARG A 169 -13.75 7.78 -17.14
C ARG A 169 -12.68 6.70 -17.42
N PRO A 170 -13.12 5.49 -17.83
CA PRO A 170 -12.21 4.39 -18.13
C PRO A 170 -11.18 4.75 -19.22
N ASP A 171 -11.58 5.61 -20.17
CA ASP A 171 -10.71 6.12 -21.22
C ASP A 171 -9.44 6.84 -20.67
N LEU A 172 -9.59 7.63 -19.61
CA LEU A 172 -8.47 8.34 -19.00
C LEU A 172 -7.54 7.41 -18.21
N GLU A 173 -8.10 6.42 -17.50
CA GLU A 173 -7.29 5.49 -16.72
C GLU A 173 -6.50 4.54 -17.62
N GLU A 174 -7.10 4.02 -18.70
CA GLU A 174 -6.40 3.23 -19.71
C GLU A 174 -5.25 4.01 -20.37
N GLN A 175 -5.49 5.29 -20.71
CA GLN A 175 -4.44 6.15 -21.25
C GLN A 175 -3.30 6.36 -20.26
N ARG A 176 -3.65 6.60 -18.98
CA ARG A 176 -2.67 6.78 -17.92
C ARG A 176 -1.81 5.53 -17.71
N GLU A 177 -2.43 4.36 -17.58
CA GLU A 177 -1.71 3.09 -17.42
C GLU A 177 -0.76 2.84 -18.59
N ARG A 178 -1.23 3.09 -19.82
CA ARG A 178 -0.39 2.98 -21.01
C ARG A 178 0.79 3.93 -20.96
N LEU A 179 0.56 5.21 -20.66
CA LEU A 179 1.62 6.21 -20.55
C LEU A 179 2.63 5.88 -19.43
N VAL A 180 2.17 5.45 -18.27
CA VAL A 180 3.05 5.04 -17.16
C VAL A 180 3.95 3.88 -17.57
N LYS A 181 3.39 2.90 -18.28
CA LYS A 181 4.16 1.76 -18.80
C LYS A 181 5.17 2.20 -19.85
N GLU A 182 4.74 2.98 -20.86
CA GLU A 182 5.62 3.54 -21.91
C GLU A 182 6.75 4.38 -21.31
N MET A 183 6.44 5.21 -20.31
CA MET A 183 7.46 6.00 -19.60
C MET A 183 8.44 5.12 -18.82
N SER A 184 7.98 4.04 -18.20
CA SER A 184 8.83 3.10 -17.48
C SER A 184 9.75 2.34 -18.44
N ASP A 185 9.20 1.83 -19.54
CA ASP A 185 9.95 1.13 -20.58
C ASP A 185 10.99 2.06 -21.24
N SER A 186 10.60 3.30 -21.55
CA SER A 186 11.49 4.32 -22.11
C SER A 186 12.63 4.68 -21.14
N LYS A 187 12.36 4.82 -19.84
CA LYS A 187 13.40 5.07 -18.83
C LYS A 187 14.35 3.88 -18.70
N SER A 188 13.83 2.66 -18.75
CA SER A 188 14.64 1.44 -18.70
C SER A 188 15.55 1.34 -19.92
N LEU A 189 15.00 1.61 -21.11
CA LEU A 189 15.75 1.61 -22.37
C LEU A 189 16.84 2.70 -22.37
N LEU A 190 16.52 3.89 -21.89
CA LEU A 190 17.49 4.98 -21.79
C LEU A 190 18.66 4.61 -20.87
N LYS A 191 18.36 3.99 -19.72
CA LYS A 191 19.40 3.49 -18.82
C LYS A 191 20.26 2.40 -19.47
N GLN A 192 19.64 1.45 -20.19
CA GLN A 192 20.39 0.42 -20.92
C GLN A 192 21.29 1.01 -22.00
N LEU A 193 20.83 2.03 -22.72
CA LEU A 193 21.64 2.75 -23.71
C LEU A 193 22.83 3.46 -23.06
N GLU A 194 22.63 4.11 -21.90
CA GLU A 194 23.69 4.74 -21.12
C GLU A 194 24.71 3.71 -20.63
N ASP A 195 24.26 2.59 -20.07
CA ASP A 195 25.11 1.51 -19.60
C ASP A 195 25.92 0.87 -20.75
N THR A 196 25.29 0.69 -21.92
CA THR A 196 25.96 0.17 -23.13
C THR A 196 27.02 1.14 -23.61
N LEU A 197 26.71 2.44 -23.66
CA LEU A 197 27.63 3.48 -24.06
C LEU A 197 28.85 3.55 -23.13
N LEU A 198 28.64 3.46 -21.82
CA LEU A 198 29.71 3.40 -20.84
C LEU A 198 30.57 2.15 -20.99
N ARG A 199 29.95 0.98 -21.28
CA ARG A 199 30.66 -0.27 -21.49
C ARG A 199 31.53 -0.21 -22.75
N GLU A 200 31.02 0.29 -23.86
CA GLU A 200 31.76 0.44 -25.12
C GLU A 200 32.94 1.41 -24.95
N LEU A 201 32.71 2.53 -24.24
CA LEU A 201 33.78 3.48 -23.93
C LEU A 201 34.87 2.87 -23.03
N SER A 202 34.48 2.04 -22.05
CA SER A 202 35.42 1.40 -21.13
C SER A 202 36.23 0.26 -21.78
N GLN A 203 35.71 -0.37 -22.83
CA GLN A 203 36.35 -1.46 -23.58
C GLN A 203 37.18 -0.96 -24.76
N ALA A 204 37.05 0.32 -25.13
CA ALA A 204 37.84 0.93 -26.20
C ALA A 204 39.34 0.96 -25.81
N THR A 205 40.13 0.07 -26.41
CA THR A 205 41.60 0.02 -26.27
C THR A 205 42.24 0.70 -27.49
N GLY A 206 42.92 1.84 -27.27
CA GLY A 206 43.59 2.60 -28.35
C GLY A 206 43.04 4.02 -28.49
N GLU A 207 43.46 4.72 -29.57
CA GLU A 207 42.89 6.05 -29.86
C GLU A 207 41.44 5.93 -30.27
N ILE A 208 40.54 6.44 -29.43
CA ILE A 208 39.07 6.37 -29.59
C ILE A 208 38.63 7.04 -30.93
N LEU A 209 39.40 8.04 -31.40
CA LEU A 209 39.11 8.80 -32.61
C LEU A 209 39.39 8.04 -33.91
N ASP A 210 40.16 6.96 -33.86
CA ASP A 210 40.48 6.20 -35.10
C ASP A 210 39.52 5.04 -35.36
N ASN A 211 38.62 4.74 -34.40
CA ASN A 211 37.63 3.66 -34.57
C ASN A 211 36.30 4.20 -35.11
N ALA A 212 36.18 4.24 -36.46
CA ALA A 212 34.99 4.74 -37.13
C ALA A 212 33.70 3.97 -36.77
N ALA A 213 33.78 2.66 -36.53
CA ALA A 213 32.63 1.84 -36.13
C ALA A 213 32.13 2.20 -34.72
N LEU A 214 33.04 2.49 -33.77
CA LEU A 214 32.71 2.96 -32.42
C LEU A 214 32.02 4.34 -32.46
N ILE A 215 32.55 5.26 -33.30
CA ILE A 215 31.97 6.61 -33.46
C ILE A 215 30.55 6.52 -34.01
N GLU A 216 30.30 5.66 -35.00
CA GLU A 216 28.98 5.48 -35.61
C GLU A 216 27.99 4.89 -34.57
N THR A 217 28.38 3.87 -33.78
CA THR A 217 27.56 3.31 -32.71
C THR A 217 27.24 4.33 -31.64
N LEU A 218 28.21 5.14 -31.22
CA LEU A 218 28.03 6.22 -30.24
C LEU A 218 27.07 7.30 -30.76
N GLU A 219 27.21 7.72 -32.03
CA GLU A 219 26.27 8.69 -32.63
C GLU A 219 24.84 8.15 -32.72
N ASN A 220 24.69 6.90 -33.14
CA ASN A 220 23.37 6.26 -33.25
C ASN A 220 22.72 6.07 -31.85
N THR A 221 23.50 5.69 -30.86
CA THR A 221 23.02 5.57 -29.48
C THR A 221 22.62 6.92 -28.91
N LYS A 222 23.41 7.98 -29.19
CA LYS A 222 23.08 9.34 -28.76
C LYS A 222 21.80 9.86 -29.45
N LYS A 223 21.61 9.62 -30.74
CA LYS A 223 20.39 10.02 -31.46
C LYS A 223 19.16 9.36 -30.87
N LYS A 224 19.22 8.05 -30.64
CA LYS A 224 18.12 7.30 -30.00
C LYS A 224 17.84 7.78 -28.57
N ALA A 225 18.88 8.09 -27.78
CA ALA A 225 18.70 8.61 -26.41
C ALA A 225 18.00 9.98 -26.40
N VAL A 226 18.34 10.86 -27.36
CA VAL A 226 17.70 12.17 -27.50
C VAL A 226 16.21 12.01 -27.91
N GLU A 227 15.91 11.15 -28.87
CA GLU A 227 14.54 10.87 -29.31
C GLU A 227 13.68 10.32 -28.15
N ILE A 228 14.22 9.36 -27.40
CA ILE A 228 13.53 8.80 -26.22
C ILE A 228 13.32 9.87 -25.15
N ALA A 229 14.30 10.76 -24.93
CA ALA A 229 14.19 11.83 -23.95
C ALA A 229 13.13 12.88 -24.35
N GLU A 230 12.96 13.17 -25.65
CA GLU A 230 11.90 14.04 -26.16
C GLU A 230 10.52 13.40 -25.99
N ASN A 231 10.36 12.14 -26.38
CA ASN A 231 9.12 11.38 -26.20
C ASN A 231 8.73 11.30 -24.71
N LEU A 232 9.71 11.12 -23.81
CA LEU A 232 9.48 11.13 -22.37
C LEU A 232 8.94 12.48 -21.86
N LYS A 233 9.42 13.60 -22.41
CA LYS A 233 8.91 14.93 -22.04
C LYS A 233 7.46 15.13 -22.48
N GLU A 234 7.13 14.72 -23.71
CA GLU A 234 5.75 14.79 -24.21
C GLU A 234 4.81 13.91 -23.39
N ALA A 235 5.22 12.68 -23.10
CA ALA A 235 4.47 11.77 -22.23
C ALA A 235 4.25 12.35 -20.82
N GLN A 236 5.25 13.03 -20.25
CA GLN A 236 5.12 13.70 -18.95
C GLN A 236 4.11 14.87 -18.98
N VAL A 237 4.05 15.63 -20.07
CA VAL A 237 3.06 16.71 -20.22
C VAL A 237 1.65 16.13 -20.27
N THR A 238 1.44 15.11 -21.09
CA THR A 238 0.13 14.44 -21.22
C THR A 238 -0.29 13.77 -19.90
N ALA A 239 0.63 13.14 -19.19
CA ALA A 239 0.36 12.56 -17.89
C ALA A 239 -0.10 13.61 -16.86
N LYS A 240 0.53 14.81 -16.86
CA LYS A 240 0.10 15.92 -16.00
C LYS A 240 -1.30 16.44 -16.34
N GLU A 241 -1.67 16.49 -17.61
CA GLU A 241 -3.02 16.88 -18.05
C GLU A 241 -4.08 15.87 -17.56
N ILE A 242 -3.77 14.58 -17.65
CA ILE A 242 -4.61 13.52 -17.12
C ILE A 242 -4.74 13.67 -15.58
N ASP A 243 -3.64 13.87 -14.88
CA ASP A 243 -3.63 14.05 -13.42
C ASP A 243 -4.45 15.27 -12.99
N THR A 244 -4.38 16.40 -13.70
CA THR A 244 -5.23 17.58 -13.40
C THR A 244 -6.73 17.28 -13.56
N THR A 245 -7.08 16.41 -14.50
CA THR A 245 -8.47 15.97 -14.67
C THR A 245 -8.90 15.02 -13.55
N ARG A 246 -8.01 14.14 -13.11
CA ARG A 246 -8.24 13.21 -11.98
C ARG A 246 -8.45 13.93 -10.66
N VAL A 247 -7.75 15.05 -10.42
CA VAL A 247 -7.89 15.86 -9.19
C VAL A 247 -9.34 16.26 -8.92
N LYS A 248 -10.17 16.41 -9.95
CA LYS A 248 -11.60 16.73 -9.79
C LYS A 248 -12.37 15.65 -9.02
N TYR A 249 -11.94 14.40 -9.07
CA TYR A 249 -12.56 13.26 -8.40
C TYR A 249 -12.05 13.02 -6.97
N VAL A 250 -11.01 13.74 -6.55
CA VAL A 250 -10.43 13.64 -5.20
C VAL A 250 -11.46 13.77 -4.07
N PRO A 251 -12.47 14.64 -4.13
CA PRO A 251 -13.46 14.74 -3.05
C PRO A 251 -14.18 13.43 -2.74
N VAL A 252 -14.47 12.61 -3.75
CA VAL A 252 -15.12 11.29 -3.58
C VAL A 252 -14.15 10.33 -2.89
N ALA A 253 -12.91 10.24 -3.39
CA ALA A 253 -11.88 9.38 -2.82
C ALA A 253 -11.53 9.76 -1.38
N LYS A 254 -11.43 11.07 -1.10
CA LYS A 254 -11.20 11.59 0.25
C LYS A 254 -12.34 11.24 1.21
N ARG A 255 -13.59 11.41 0.78
CA ARG A 255 -14.75 11.00 1.58
C ARG A 255 -14.72 9.50 1.82
N GLY A 256 -14.45 8.70 0.79
CA GLY A 256 -14.34 7.25 0.90
C GLY A 256 -13.27 6.81 1.90
N SER A 257 -12.08 7.39 1.84
CA SER A 257 -11.00 7.06 2.79
C SER A 257 -11.38 7.39 4.23
N ILE A 258 -12.00 8.55 4.48
CA ILE A 258 -12.47 8.94 5.82
C ILE A 258 -13.49 7.92 6.36
N LEU A 259 -14.47 7.54 5.55
CA LEU A 259 -15.53 6.60 5.95
C LEU A 259 -14.96 5.21 6.27
N PHE A 260 -14.00 4.72 5.48
CA PHE A 260 -13.32 3.46 5.77
C PHE A 260 -12.61 3.49 7.12
N PHE A 261 -11.86 4.56 7.42
CA PHE A 261 -11.15 4.67 8.69
C PHE A 261 -12.10 4.82 9.88
N VAL A 262 -13.25 5.47 9.72
CA VAL A 262 -14.30 5.47 10.75
C VAL A 262 -14.82 4.05 10.98
N MET A 263 -15.14 3.32 9.92
CA MET A 263 -15.62 1.95 10.01
C MET A 263 -14.57 1.01 10.66
N SER A 264 -13.31 1.12 10.25
CA SER A 264 -12.19 0.35 10.81
C SER A 264 -11.95 0.66 12.30
N SER A 265 -12.14 1.92 12.74
CA SER A 265 -11.98 2.32 14.14
C SER A 265 -13.01 1.71 15.09
N LEU A 266 -14.11 1.17 14.59
CA LEU A 266 -15.12 0.51 15.41
C LEU A 266 -14.61 -0.78 16.10
N SER A 267 -13.58 -1.41 15.55
CA SER A 267 -12.92 -2.59 16.16
C SER A 267 -12.35 -2.29 17.54
N VAL A 268 -11.98 -1.03 17.83
CA VAL A 268 -11.54 -0.59 19.17
C VAL A 268 -12.67 -0.68 20.21
N ILE A 269 -13.93 -0.54 19.78
CA ILE A 269 -15.10 -0.61 20.66
C ILE A 269 -15.49 -2.05 20.92
N ASN A 270 -15.46 -2.87 19.89
CA ASN A 270 -15.72 -4.30 19.97
C ASN A 270 -15.02 -5.01 18.81
N THR A 271 -14.27 -6.06 19.10
CA THR A 271 -13.57 -6.87 18.09
C THR A 271 -14.50 -7.50 17.05
N MET A 272 -15.80 -7.67 17.38
CA MET A 272 -16.82 -8.13 16.40
C MET A 272 -17.09 -7.13 15.26
N TYR A 273 -16.66 -5.88 15.40
CA TYR A 273 -16.88 -4.82 14.39
C TYR A 273 -15.70 -4.71 13.41
N GLU A 274 -14.91 -5.76 13.29
CA GLU A 274 -13.87 -5.82 12.26
C GLU A 274 -14.48 -5.84 10.86
N ASN A 275 -14.00 -4.95 10.01
CA ASN A 275 -14.41 -4.83 8.62
C ASN A 275 -13.20 -4.91 7.69
N SER A 276 -13.29 -5.72 6.64
CA SER A 276 -12.24 -5.84 5.65
C SER A 276 -12.31 -4.71 4.61
N LEU A 277 -11.15 -4.30 4.10
CA LEU A 277 -11.08 -3.36 2.98
C LEU A 277 -11.78 -3.91 1.73
N PHE A 278 -11.71 -5.22 1.50
CA PHE A 278 -12.36 -5.87 0.37
C PHE A 278 -13.87 -5.62 0.38
N MET A 279 -14.54 -5.87 1.51
CA MET A 279 -15.99 -5.63 1.65
C MET A 279 -16.35 -4.15 1.50
N TYR A 280 -15.51 -3.28 2.03
CA TYR A 280 -15.67 -1.84 1.86
C TYR A 280 -15.59 -1.42 0.38
N LEU A 281 -14.63 -1.95 -0.38
CA LEU A 281 -14.51 -1.69 -1.81
C LEU A 281 -15.71 -2.19 -2.61
N GLU A 282 -16.32 -3.29 -2.21
CA GLU A 282 -17.57 -3.77 -2.80
C GLU A 282 -18.73 -2.77 -2.60
N VAL A 283 -18.90 -2.26 -1.37
CA VAL A 283 -19.90 -1.22 -1.08
C VAL A 283 -19.60 0.05 -1.88
N PHE A 284 -18.34 0.46 -1.95
CA PHE A 284 -17.90 1.62 -2.70
C PHE A 284 -18.22 1.50 -4.20
N ASN A 285 -17.89 0.37 -4.82
CA ASN A 285 -18.18 0.09 -6.23
C ASN A 285 -19.69 0.05 -6.51
N LEU A 286 -20.46 -0.59 -5.62
CA LEU A 286 -21.91 -0.64 -5.74
C LEU A 286 -22.51 0.77 -5.69
N THR A 287 -22.04 1.61 -4.77
CA THR A 287 -22.49 3.00 -4.66
C THR A 287 -22.16 3.81 -5.92
N LEU A 288 -20.96 3.66 -6.49
CA LEU A 288 -20.62 4.31 -7.77
C LEU A 288 -21.57 3.92 -8.89
N ALA A 289 -21.94 2.63 -8.96
CA ALA A 289 -22.82 2.11 -9.99
C ALA A 289 -24.27 2.55 -9.82
N THR A 290 -24.78 2.59 -8.57
CA THR A 290 -26.20 2.85 -8.26
C THR A 290 -26.52 4.33 -8.05
N SER A 291 -25.55 5.16 -7.71
CA SER A 291 -25.75 6.58 -7.44
C SER A 291 -26.27 7.34 -8.67
N LYS A 292 -27.10 8.36 -8.42
CA LYS A 292 -27.76 9.14 -9.48
C LYS A 292 -26.74 9.78 -10.43
N LYS A 293 -26.84 9.43 -11.72
CA LYS A 293 -26.03 10.00 -12.78
C LYS A 293 -26.48 11.43 -13.11
N ASP A 294 -25.54 12.31 -13.41
CA ASP A 294 -25.79 13.69 -13.82
C ASP A 294 -24.76 14.06 -14.90
N SER A 295 -25.16 14.90 -15.85
CA SER A 295 -24.27 15.41 -16.89
C SER A 295 -23.29 16.47 -16.37
N ASN A 296 -23.66 17.16 -15.28
CA ASN A 296 -22.78 18.10 -14.60
C ASN A 296 -21.90 17.35 -13.59
N LEU A 297 -20.57 17.45 -13.75
CA LEU A 297 -19.61 16.77 -12.92
C LEU A 297 -19.75 17.11 -11.43
N GLU A 298 -19.96 18.40 -11.09
CA GLU A 298 -20.10 18.80 -9.69
C GLU A 298 -21.32 18.18 -9.01
N ASN A 299 -22.46 18.17 -9.72
CA ASN A 299 -23.65 17.48 -9.24
C ASN A 299 -23.44 15.98 -9.11
N ARG A 300 -22.78 15.36 -10.10
CA ARG A 300 -22.44 13.94 -10.08
C ARG A 300 -21.60 13.59 -8.86
N LEU A 301 -20.53 14.33 -8.60
CA LEU A 301 -19.65 14.11 -7.46
C LEU A 301 -20.38 14.28 -6.12
N ARG A 302 -21.24 15.31 -6.02
CA ARG A 302 -22.07 15.50 -4.83
C ARG A 302 -23.02 14.33 -4.60
N ASN A 303 -23.71 13.88 -5.64
CA ASN A 303 -24.61 12.71 -5.56
C ASN A 303 -23.87 11.46 -5.09
N VAL A 304 -22.66 11.22 -5.61
CA VAL A 304 -21.83 10.07 -5.20
C VAL A 304 -21.40 10.19 -3.73
N VAL A 305 -20.94 11.38 -3.30
CA VAL A 305 -20.51 11.61 -1.91
C VAL A 305 -21.65 11.43 -0.92
N GLU A 306 -22.86 11.92 -1.25
CA GLU A 306 -24.06 11.76 -0.41
C GLU A 306 -24.48 10.29 -0.36
N ALA A 307 -24.60 9.63 -1.51
CA ALA A 307 -24.94 8.21 -1.59
C ALA A 307 -23.93 7.34 -0.82
N LEU A 308 -22.62 7.59 -1.02
CA LEU A 308 -21.55 6.83 -0.34
C LEU A 308 -21.66 6.98 1.19
N THR A 309 -21.89 8.18 1.68
CA THR A 309 -22.04 8.41 3.12
C THR A 309 -23.22 7.63 3.69
N TYR A 310 -24.34 7.62 2.97
CA TYR A 310 -25.55 6.91 3.37
C TYR A 310 -25.41 5.39 3.28
N ASP A 311 -24.86 4.88 2.19
CA ASP A 311 -24.70 3.43 1.94
C ASP A 311 -23.70 2.82 2.93
N VAL A 312 -22.58 3.48 3.19
CA VAL A 312 -21.60 3.03 4.20
C VAL A 312 -22.21 3.05 5.60
N TYR A 313 -23.00 4.08 5.95
CA TYR A 313 -23.70 4.13 7.22
C TYR A 313 -24.67 2.94 7.35
N ASN A 314 -25.51 2.71 6.35
CA ASN A 314 -26.49 1.61 6.37
C ASN A 314 -25.77 0.25 6.45
N PHE A 315 -24.75 0.02 5.62
CA PHE A 315 -23.99 -1.22 5.63
C PHE A 315 -23.39 -1.49 7.00
N THR A 316 -22.74 -0.49 7.59
CA THR A 316 -22.11 -0.64 8.91
C THR A 316 -23.15 -0.87 10.01
N CYS A 317 -24.29 -0.20 9.94
CA CYS A 317 -25.37 -0.37 10.91
C CYS A 317 -25.99 -1.77 10.94
N LEU A 318 -25.88 -2.56 9.86
CA LEU A 318 -26.35 -3.95 9.85
C LEU A 318 -25.57 -4.84 10.83
N GLY A 319 -24.29 -4.55 11.02
CA GLY A 319 -23.41 -5.30 11.94
C GLY A 319 -23.32 -4.73 13.36
N LEU A 320 -23.90 -3.54 13.62
CA LEU A 320 -23.79 -2.88 14.92
C LEU A 320 -24.97 -3.16 15.86
N PHE A 321 -24.67 -3.26 17.15
CA PHE A 321 -25.70 -3.19 18.17
C PHE A 321 -26.39 -1.82 18.17
N GLU A 322 -27.69 -1.80 18.47
CA GLU A 322 -28.52 -0.59 18.41
C GLU A 322 -27.92 0.60 19.18
N ARG A 323 -27.40 0.35 20.37
CA ARG A 323 -26.75 1.35 21.23
C ARG A 323 -25.53 2.05 20.59
N HIS A 324 -24.89 1.43 19.59
CA HIS A 324 -23.68 1.96 18.97
C HIS A 324 -23.94 2.70 17.65
N LYS A 325 -25.17 2.64 17.11
CA LYS A 325 -25.53 3.30 15.84
C LYS A 325 -25.45 4.83 15.92
N LEU A 326 -25.90 5.41 17.04
CA LEU A 326 -25.81 6.85 17.27
C LEU A 326 -24.35 7.32 17.35
N MET A 327 -23.50 6.54 18.03
CA MET A 327 -22.09 6.80 18.11
C MET A 327 -21.41 6.74 16.72
N LEU A 328 -21.76 5.76 15.88
CA LEU A 328 -21.26 5.71 14.51
C LEU A 328 -21.60 6.99 13.74
N SER A 329 -22.87 7.43 13.75
CA SER A 329 -23.27 8.64 13.05
C SER A 329 -22.54 9.88 13.56
N PHE A 330 -22.31 9.97 14.85
CA PHE A 330 -21.54 11.04 15.47
C PHE A 330 -20.08 11.02 15.03
N GLN A 331 -19.40 9.85 15.07
CA GLN A 331 -18.03 9.71 14.61
C GLN A 331 -17.88 10.04 13.13
N MET A 332 -18.81 9.54 12.27
CA MET A 332 -18.81 9.88 10.85
C MET A 332 -18.90 11.39 10.64
N THR A 333 -19.82 12.06 11.35
CA THR A 333 -20.01 13.52 11.23
C THR A 333 -18.74 14.27 11.63
N ILE A 334 -18.13 13.94 12.78
CA ILE A 334 -16.91 14.60 13.26
C ILE A 334 -15.76 14.40 12.27
N LYS A 335 -15.53 13.16 11.83
CA LYS A 335 -14.42 12.83 10.92
C LYS A 335 -14.60 13.46 9.53
N ILE A 336 -15.83 13.57 9.05
CA ILE A 336 -16.14 14.29 7.81
C ILE A 336 -15.82 15.78 7.97
N GLN A 337 -16.30 16.42 9.04
CA GLN A 337 -16.03 17.84 9.31
C GLN A 337 -14.53 18.12 9.53
N GLU A 338 -13.82 17.22 10.21
CA GLU A 338 -12.37 17.30 10.39
C GLU A 338 -11.64 17.24 9.02
N GLY A 339 -12.02 16.29 8.16
CA GLY A 339 -11.46 16.14 6.83
C GLY A 339 -11.76 17.31 5.89
N GLU A 340 -12.86 18.01 6.09
CA GLU A 340 -13.25 19.23 5.36
C GLU A 340 -12.68 20.52 5.98
N GLY A 341 -11.98 20.43 7.13
CA GLY A 341 -11.41 21.57 7.83
C GLY A 341 -12.45 22.48 8.48
N ARG A 342 -13.68 21.98 8.69
CA ARG A 342 -14.79 22.75 9.31
C ARG A 342 -14.95 22.49 10.80
N LEU A 343 -14.22 21.51 11.36
CA LEU A 343 -14.33 21.15 12.77
C LEU A 343 -13.62 22.15 13.66
N ASN A 344 -14.35 22.75 14.60
CA ASN A 344 -13.76 23.52 15.69
C ASN A 344 -13.48 22.58 16.87
N ARG A 345 -12.19 22.36 17.16
CA ARG A 345 -11.76 21.43 18.22
C ARG A 345 -12.15 21.90 19.62
N GLU A 346 -12.14 23.21 19.89
CA GLU A 346 -12.53 23.76 21.18
C GLU A 346 -14.00 23.50 21.47
N GLN A 347 -14.86 23.67 20.45
CA GLN A 347 -16.28 23.35 20.56
C GLN A 347 -16.54 21.87 20.77
N LEU A 348 -15.78 21.00 20.07
CA LEU A 348 -15.88 19.55 20.24
C LEU A 348 -15.42 19.13 21.63
N ASP A 349 -14.29 19.67 22.11
CA ASP A 349 -13.78 19.38 23.46
C ASP A 349 -14.76 19.83 24.54
N PHE A 350 -15.38 20.99 24.37
CA PHE A 350 -16.43 21.46 25.26
C PHE A 350 -17.67 20.54 25.23
N PHE A 351 -18.09 20.11 24.03
CA PHE A 351 -19.22 19.19 23.91
C PHE A 351 -18.97 17.84 24.58
N LEU A 352 -17.75 17.31 24.46
CA LEU A 352 -17.39 15.99 25.02
C LEU A 352 -17.08 16.00 26.51
N LYS A 353 -16.47 17.07 27.00
CA LYS A 353 -15.89 17.14 28.36
C LYS A 353 -16.64 18.10 29.28
N GLY A 354 -17.54 18.94 28.72
CA GLY A 354 -18.18 20.03 29.43
C GLY A 354 -17.20 21.18 29.72
N ASN A 355 -17.59 22.07 30.58
CA ASN A 355 -16.74 23.17 31.01
C ASN A 355 -15.71 22.67 32.03
N LEU A 356 -14.46 22.54 31.61
CA LEU A 356 -13.34 22.17 32.49
C LEU A 356 -12.82 23.35 33.31
N SER A 357 -13.28 24.59 33.02
CA SER A 357 -12.91 25.77 33.75
C SER A 357 -13.70 25.84 35.08
N LEU A 358 -13.01 26.05 36.16
CA LEU A 358 -13.60 26.36 37.47
C LEU A 358 -14.20 27.78 37.52
N GLU A 359 -14.01 28.57 36.47
CA GLU A 359 -14.57 29.92 36.36
C GLU A 359 -16.03 29.86 35.93
N LYS A 360 -16.90 30.38 36.78
CA LYS A 360 -18.33 30.52 36.45
C LYS A 360 -18.53 31.49 35.30
N CYS A 361 -19.50 31.22 34.44
CA CYS A 361 -19.90 32.16 33.40
C CYS A 361 -20.30 33.51 34.04
N LYS A 362 -19.72 34.61 33.53
CA LYS A 362 -19.99 35.99 34.06
C LYS A 362 -21.28 36.56 33.52
N ALA A 363 -21.84 35.99 32.48
CA ALA A 363 -23.10 36.44 31.91
C ALA A 363 -24.29 35.86 32.70
N PRO A 364 -25.37 36.61 32.89
CA PRO A 364 -26.58 36.06 33.50
C PRO A 364 -27.24 35.05 32.57
N SER A 365 -27.94 34.08 33.14
CA SER A 365 -28.72 33.09 32.36
C SER A 365 -29.70 33.83 31.43
N PRO A 366 -29.78 33.43 30.13
CA PRO A 366 -30.71 34.07 29.20
C PRO A 366 -32.16 33.68 29.42
N ALA A 367 -32.43 32.67 30.24
CA ALA A 367 -33.78 32.17 30.49
C ALA A 367 -33.94 31.59 31.89
N ASP A 368 -35.06 31.85 32.53
CA ASP A 368 -35.35 31.43 33.92
C ASP A 368 -35.51 29.92 34.07
N PHE A 369 -35.73 29.20 33.00
CA PHE A 369 -35.87 27.73 33.03
C PHE A 369 -34.52 26.99 33.02
N ILE A 370 -33.41 27.69 32.77
CA ILE A 370 -32.05 27.08 32.80
C ILE A 370 -31.56 27.22 34.25
N SER A 371 -31.24 26.10 34.87
CA SER A 371 -30.65 26.11 36.22
C SER A 371 -29.25 26.75 36.22
N ASP A 372 -28.88 27.39 37.32
CA ASP A 372 -27.56 28.03 37.47
C ASP A 372 -26.41 27.02 37.15
N ALA A 373 -26.56 25.77 37.60
CA ALA A 373 -25.60 24.71 37.27
C ALA A 373 -25.51 24.45 35.75
N GLY A 374 -26.64 24.29 35.07
CA GLY A 374 -26.68 24.05 33.62
C GLY A 374 -26.31 25.28 32.79
N TRP A 375 -26.28 26.48 33.37
CA TRP A 375 -25.75 27.67 32.70
C TRP A 375 -24.25 27.82 32.84
N HIS A 376 -23.67 27.30 33.94
CA HIS A 376 -22.24 27.39 34.23
C HIS A 376 -21.46 26.20 33.65
N ASP A 377 -22.13 25.08 33.35
CA ASP A 377 -21.59 23.94 32.61
C ASP A 377 -21.62 24.17 31.11
#